data_88edd081059c8f551152c62f9fda1352
#
_entry.id   88edd081059c8f551152c62f9fda1352
#
_cell.length_a   1.000
_cell.length_b   1.000
_cell.length_c   1.000
_cell.angle_alpha   90.00
_cell.angle_beta   90.00
_cell.angle_gamma   90.00
#
_symmetry.space_group_name_H-M   'P 1'
#
loop_
_entity.id
_entity.type
_entity.pdbx_description
1 polymer ?
#
loop_
_entity_poly.entity_id
_entity_poly.type
_entity_poly.pdbx_seq_one_letter_code
_entity_poly.pdbx_strand_id
1 'polypeptide(L)'
;ESGLQFELRHLTASDGSLNYPQSQYEMVRVGVALYGLSPFADHHSKEYGLRPAMTATANVTQVKRVPAGEGVSYGYMHRTAAETTLALVPVGYAEGLPRDASGKASVSIHGKTYPISSRIAMDQFVVDVGNDDVTAGDLVTIFGDPAAGVPSADDLAVAAGTINYEIVTRMGGRFHRTYLGQSDLD
;
A
#
# COMPACT_ATOMS: atom_id res chain seq x y z
N GLU A 1 28.41 -36.61 4.91
CA GLU A 1 28.58 -35.62 5.99
C GLU A 1 29.99 -35.05 5.89
N SER A 2 30.14 -33.72 5.79
CA SER A 2 31.40 -33.04 5.55
C SER A 2 32.35 -32.98 6.74
N GLY A 3 31.89 -33.38 7.93
CA GLY A 3 32.62 -33.24 9.21
C GLY A 3 32.80 -31.82 9.71
N LEU A 4 32.26 -30.82 9.01
CA LEU A 4 32.29 -29.42 9.42
C LEU A 4 31.33 -29.15 10.55
N GLN A 5 31.75 -28.41 11.55
CA GLN A 5 30.93 -27.90 12.64
C GLN A 5 30.73 -26.39 12.46
N PHE A 6 29.49 -25.93 12.60
CA PHE A 6 29.11 -24.53 12.52
C PHE A 6 28.45 -24.12 13.83
N GLU A 7 28.80 -22.96 14.36
CA GLU A 7 28.13 -22.40 15.54
C GLU A 7 26.67 -22.04 15.24
N LEU A 8 26.42 -21.60 14.01
CA LEU A 8 25.11 -21.10 13.59
C LEU A 8 24.84 -21.46 12.15
N ARG A 9 23.72 -22.11 11.91
CA ARG A 9 23.24 -22.44 10.57
C ARG A 9 21.97 -21.65 10.27
N HIS A 10 21.85 -21.17 9.07
CA HIS A 10 20.64 -20.51 8.59
C HIS A 10 20.41 -20.84 7.11
N LEU A 11 19.14 -21.04 6.75
CA LEU A 11 18.76 -21.33 5.37
C LEU A 11 17.59 -20.44 4.93
N THR A 12 16.56 -20.33 5.75
CA THR A 12 15.26 -19.79 5.36
C THR A 12 15.15 -18.27 5.51
N ALA A 13 14.44 -17.63 4.56
CA ALA A 13 13.85 -16.31 4.67
C ALA A 13 12.39 -16.45 5.16
N SER A 14 11.54 -15.45 4.94
CA SER A 14 10.14 -15.46 5.45
C SER A 14 9.33 -16.65 4.95
N ASP A 15 9.41 -16.96 3.66
CA ASP A 15 8.69 -18.05 3.00
C ASP A 15 9.06 -19.42 3.58
N GLY A 16 10.36 -19.73 3.58
CA GLY A 16 10.86 -20.98 4.13
C GLY A 16 10.63 -21.10 5.64
N SER A 17 10.69 -19.99 6.38
CA SER A 17 10.44 -19.99 7.83
C SER A 17 8.99 -20.30 8.18
N LEU A 18 8.04 -19.90 7.34
CA LEU A 18 6.61 -20.15 7.55
C LEU A 18 6.19 -21.56 7.11
N ASN A 19 6.68 -22.04 5.95
CA ASN A 19 6.23 -23.29 5.36
C ASN A 19 7.10 -24.51 5.67
N TYR A 20 8.37 -24.31 6.08
CA TYR A 20 9.33 -25.39 6.31
C TYR A 20 10.04 -25.25 7.66
N PRO A 21 9.33 -25.43 8.80
CA PRO A 21 9.91 -25.27 10.15
C PRO A 21 11.19 -26.10 10.38
N GLN A 22 11.27 -27.30 9.76
CA GLN A 22 12.44 -28.17 9.84
C GLN A 22 13.71 -27.59 9.22
N SER A 23 13.59 -26.51 8.41
CA SER A 23 14.69 -25.85 7.73
C SER A 23 15.13 -24.54 8.40
N GLN A 24 14.55 -24.19 9.54
CA GLN A 24 14.85 -22.94 10.26
C GLN A 24 16.26 -22.95 10.88
N TYR A 25 16.71 -24.12 11.34
CA TYR A 25 17.97 -24.31 12.10
C TYR A 25 18.04 -23.35 13.30
N GLU A 26 19.23 -22.81 13.59
CA GLU A 26 19.44 -21.94 14.74
C GLU A 26 19.05 -20.47 14.44
N MET A 27 18.94 -20.09 13.14
CA MET A 27 18.62 -18.73 12.75
C MET A 27 17.77 -18.67 11.47
N VAL A 28 16.85 -17.71 11.43
CA VAL A 28 16.05 -17.37 10.24
C VAL A 28 16.32 -15.93 9.81
N ARG A 29 16.17 -15.64 8.51
CA ARG A 29 16.34 -14.31 7.93
C ARG A 29 14.98 -13.76 7.50
N VAL A 30 14.12 -13.48 8.46
CA VAL A 30 12.77 -12.97 8.21
C VAL A 30 12.83 -11.52 7.76
N GLY A 31 12.14 -11.20 6.67
CA GLY A 31 12.04 -9.86 6.12
C GLY A 31 10.58 -9.40 5.99
N VAL A 32 9.92 -9.79 4.90
CA VAL A 32 8.54 -9.35 4.59
C VAL A 32 7.53 -9.70 5.71
N ALA A 33 7.70 -10.85 6.38
CA ALA A 33 6.83 -11.23 7.48
C ALA A 33 7.00 -10.35 8.74
N LEU A 34 8.13 -9.64 8.93
CA LEU A 34 8.26 -8.62 9.97
C LEU A 34 7.37 -7.40 9.71
N TYR A 35 7.06 -7.11 8.44
CA TYR A 35 6.06 -6.10 8.08
C TYR A 35 4.62 -6.61 8.19
N GLY A 36 4.42 -7.86 8.65
CA GLY A 36 3.12 -8.49 8.76
C GLY A 36 2.51 -8.85 7.40
N LEU A 37 3.35 -9.03 6.37
CA LEU A 37 2.93 -9.33 5.01
C LEU A 37 3.28 -10.78 4.64
N SER A 38 2.38 -11.40 3.85
CA SER A 38 2.63 -12.75 3.30
C SER A 38 3.76 -12.71 2.27
N PRO A 39 4.70 -13.68 2.31
CA PRO A 39 5.67 -13.87 1.25
C PRO A 39 5.10 -14.57 0.01
N PHE A 40 3.83 -14.97 0.03
CA PHE A 40 3.17 -15.75 -1.01
C PHE A 40 2.10 -14.91 -1.70
N ALA A 41 2.09 -14.92 -3.02
CA ALA A 41 1.17 -14.12 -3.82
C ALA A 41 -0.30 -14.63 -3.76
N ASP A 42 -0.48 -15.90 -3.46
CA ASP A 42 -1.76 -16.62 -3.43
C ASP A 42 -2.28 -16.88 -2.01
N HIS A 43 -1.60 -16.37 -0.99
CA HIS A 43 -1.96 -16.54 0.41
C HIS A 43 -1.97 -15.20 1.15
N HIS A 44 -3.05 -14.95 1.86
CA HIS A 44 -3.20 -13.73 2.65
C HIS A 44 -2.40 -13.79 3.96
N SER A 45 -1.91 -12.65 4.42
CA SER A 45 -1.16 -12.50 5.68
C SER A 45 -1.87 -13.15 6.87
N LYS A 46 -3.20 -13.03 6.94
CA LYS A 46 -4.04 -13.62 8.01
C LYS A 46 -3.92 -15.13 8.13
N GLU A 47 -3.67 -15.84 7.03
CA GLU A 47 -3.54 -17.31 7.02
C GLU A 47 -2.31 -17.78 7.82
N TYR A 48 -1.31 -16.94 7.93
CA TYR A 48 -0.08 -17.15 8.70
C TYR A 48 -0.09 -16.44 10.06
N GLY A 49 -1.23 -15.89 10.49
CA GLY A 49 -1.32 -15.10 11.73
C GLY A 49 -0.57 -13.77 11.65
N LEU A 50 -0.19 -13.34 10.46
CA LEU A 50 0.48 -12.06 10.23
C LEU A 50 -0.54 -10.92 10.18
N ARG A 51 -0.14 -9.74 10.68
CA ARG A 51 -0.94 -8.51 10.64
C ARG A 51 -0.09 -7.38 10.05
N PRO A 52 -0.55 -6.72 8.95
CA PRO A 52 0.18 -5.60 8.36
C PRO A 52 0.52 -4.51 9.37
N ALA A 53 1.80 -4.15 9.44
CA ALA A 53 2.32 -3.18 10.41
C ALA A 53 2.32 -1.74 9.86
N MET A 54 2.20 -1.57 8.53
CA MET A 54 2.26 -0.26 7.89
C MET A 54 0.90 0.17 7.37
N THR A 55 0.53 1.41 7.67
CA THR A 55 -0.58 2.12 7.03
C THR A 55 -0.04 3.39 6.39
N ALA A 56 -0.32 3.61 5.12
CA ALA A 56 0.04 4.83 4.40
C ALA A 56 -1.21 5.71 4.23
N THR A 57 -1.14 6.94 4.74
CA THR A 57 -2.24 7.89 4.68
C THR A 57 -1.80 9.25 4.15
N ALA A 58 -2.75 10.01 3.62
CA ALA A 58 -2.59 11.41 3.25
C ALA A 58 -3.92 12.14 3.49
N ASN A 59 -3.91 13.47 3.38
CA ASN A 59 -5.15 14.23 3.41
C ASN A 59 -5.49 14.76 2.02
N VAL A 60 -6.76 14.81 1.68
CA VAL A 60 -7.25 15.54 0.50
C VAL A 60 -6.80 16.99 0.60
N THR A 61 -6.13 17.51 -0.42
CA THR A 61 -5.67 18.92 -0.44
C THR A 61 -6.65 19.85 -1.12
N GLN A 62 -7.39 19.32 -2.09
CA GLN A 62 -8.36 20.12 -2.85
C GLN A 62 -9.48 19.22 -3.38
N VAL A 63 -10.69 19.76 -3.42
CA VAL A 63 -11.81 19.20 -4.17
C VAL A 63 -12.30 20.17 -5.23
N LYS A 64 -12.77 19.63 -6.36
CA LYS A 64 -13.28 20.45 -7.45
C LYS A 64 -14.48 19.77 -8.10
N ARG A 65 -15.60 20.46 -8.18
CA ARG A 65 -16.76 20.03 -8.98
C ARG A 65 -16.49 20.30 -10.45
N VAL A 66 -16.71 19.30 -11.30
CA VAL A 66 -16.45 19.36 -12.75
C VAL A 66 -17.59 18.78 -13.56
N PRO A 67 -17.84 19.26 -14.81
CA PRO A 67 -18.89 18.72 -15.67
C PRO A 67 -18.51 17.34 -16.22
N ALA A 68 -19.46 16.70 -16.91
CA ALA A 68 -19.21 15.52 -17.71
C ALA A 68 -18.21 15.79 -18.85
N GLY A 69 -17.41 14.79 -19.21
CA GLY A 69 -16.42 14.86 -20.28
C GLY A 69 -15.08 15.48 -19.91
N GLU A 70 -14.91 15.97 -18.67
CA GLU A 70 -13.67 16.58 -18.22
C GLU A 70 -12.54 15.55 -18.16
N GLY A 71 -11.37 15.91 -18.72
CA GLY A 71 -10.17 15.07 -18.72
C GLY A 71 -9.39 15.23 -17.43
N VAL A 72 -8.96 14.10 -16.82
CA VAL A 72 -8.24 14.09 -15.54
C VAL A 72 -6.78 13.71 -15.73
N SER A 73 -5.87 14.58 -15.26
CA SER A 73 -4.42 14.35 -15.24
C SER A 73 -3.81 14.12 -16.64
N TYR A 74 -2.56 13.69 -16.68
CA TYR A 74 -1.79 13.51 -17.91
C TYR A 74 -2.38 12.46 -18.84
N GLY A 75 -2.58 12.85 -20.09
CA GLY A 75 -3.07 11.97 -21.17
C GLY A 75 -4.54 11.63 -21.06
N TYR A 76 -5.27 12.24 -20.10
CA TYR A 76 -6.73 12.09 -19.93
C TYR A 76 -7.18 10.62 -19.95
N MET A 77 -6.45 9.75 -19.21
CA MET A 77 -6.81 8.32 -19.09
C MET A 77 -8.21 8.13 -18.51
N HIS A 78 -8.61 9.05 -17.64
CA HIS A 78 -9.97 9.14 -17.11
C HIS A 78 -10.65 10.39 -17.65
N ARG A 79 -11.92 10.23 -18.05
CA ARG A 79 -12.83 11.32 -18.33
C ARG A 79 -14.10 11.13 -17.52
N THR A 80 -14.59 12.20 -16.94
CA THR A 80 -15.80 12.16 -16.12
C THR A 80 -17.02 11.77 -16.96
N ALA A 81 -17.77 10.76 -16.52
CA ALA A 81 -18.95 10.27 -17.22
C ALA A 81 -20.18 11.19 -17.01
N ALA A 82 -20.22 11.88 -15.89
CA ALA A 82 -21.26 12.83 -15.48
C ALA A 82 -20.63 13.99 -14.72
N GLU A 83 -21.41 14.96 -14.31
CA GLU A 83 -20.96 15.97 -13.36
C GLU A 83 -20.57 15.30 -12.05
N THR A 84 -19.36 15.56 -11.55
CA THR A 84 -18.75 14.86 -10.41
C THR A 84 -17.83 15.75 -9.60
N THR A 85 -17.40 15.27 -8.42
CA THR A 85 -16.37 15.89 -7.61
C THR A 85 -15.05 15.11 -7.73
N LEU A 86 -13.99 15.81 -8.04
CA LEU A 86 -12.62 15.30 -8.06
C LEU A 86 -11.91 15.72 -6.79
N ALA A 87 -11.26 14.77 -6.12
CA ALA A 87 -10.42 14.98 -4.94
C ALA A 87 -8.94 14.81 -5.28
N LEU A 88 -8.11 15.79 -4.94
CA LEU A 88 -6.67 15.78 -5.15
C LEU A 88 -5.97 15.28 -3.89
N VAL A 89 -5.13 14.27 -4.04
CA VAL A 89 -4.33 13.65 -2.98
C VAL A 89 -2.85 13.90 -3.26
N PRO A 90 -2.08 14.51 -2.31
CA PRO A 90 -0.71 14.98 -2.54
C PRO A 90 0.33 13.88 -2.34
N VAL A 91 0.15 12.74 -2.99
CA VAL A 91 1.06 11.59 -2.98
C VAL A 91 1.25 11.09 -4.40
N GLY A 92 2.49 10.86 -4.80
CA GLY A 92 2.80 10.33 -6.12
C GLY A 92 3.98 9.37 -6.10
N TYR A 93 4.61 9.18 -7.27
CA TYR A 93 5.72 8.22 -7.36
C TYR A 93 7.00 8.71 -6.67
N ALA A 94 7.14 9.99 -6.36
CA ALA A 94 8.25 10.51 -5.54
C ALA A 94 8.14 10.04 -4.07
N GLU A 95 6.95 9.73 -3.59
CA GLU A 95 6.70 9.14 -2.27
C GLU A 95 6.72 7.61 -2.30
N GLY A 96 6.94 7.00 -3.47
CA GLY A 96 7.00 5.55 -3.62
C GLY A 96 5.72 4.91 -4.15
N LEU A 97 4.66 5.67 -4.45
CA LEU A 97 3.44 5.12 -5.05
C LEU A 97 3.72 4.71 -6.50
N PRO A 98 3.58 3.42 -6.88
CA PRO A 98 3.95 2.98 -8.22
C PRO A 98 3.12 3.66 -9.31
N ARG A 99 3.79 4.23 -10.33
CA ARG A 99 3.10 4.87 -11.45
C ARG A 99 2.25 3.89 -12.26
N ASP A 100 2.65 2.62 -12.32
CA ASP A 100 1.93 1.57 -13.06
C ASP A 100 0.61 1.16 -12.39
N ALA A 101 0.38 1.57 -11.15
CA ALA A 101 -0.90 1.44 -10.46
C ALA A 101 -1.96 2.46 -10.94
N SER A 102 -1.62 3.38 -11.85
CA SER A 102 -2.53 4.38 -12.41
C SER A 102 -3.78 3.74 -13.01
N GLY A 103 -4.97 4.16 -12.56
CA GLY A 103 -6.26 3.65 -13.04
C GLY A 103 -6.57 2.20 -12.62
N LYS A 104 -5.73 1.58 -11.78
CA LYS A 104 -5.91 0.19 -11.34
C LYS A 104 -6.00 0.07 -9.81
N ALA A 105 -5.23 0.86 -9.08
CA ALA A 105 -5.27 0.87 -7.62
C ALA A 105 -6.46 1.68 -7.11
N SER A 106 -6.81 1.41 -5.85
CA SER A 106 -7.86 2.12 -5.13
C SER A 106 -7.33 2.66 -3.80
N VAL A 107 -8.05 3.64 -3.25
CA VAL A 107 -7.81 4.22 -1.92
C VAL A 107 -9.12 4.25 -1.14
N SER A 108 -9.03 4.40 0.19
CA SER A 108 -10.22 4.53 1.04
C SER A 108 -10.33 5.96 1.58
N ILE A 109 -11.56 6.52 1.51
CA ILE A 109 -11.94 7.80 2.12
C ILE A 109 -13.26 7.57 2.85
N HIS A 110 -13.36 7.93 4.13
CA HIS A 110 -14.56 7.72 4.97
C HIS A 110 -15.06 6.25 4.95
N GLY A 111 -14.14 5.27 4.87
CA GLY A 111 -14.50 3.84 4.82
C GLY A 111 -15.06 3.36 3.48
N LYS A 112 -15.13 4.21 2.47
CA LYS A 112 -15.53 3.86 1.10
C LYS A 112 -14.30 3.78 0.21
N THR A 113 -14.25 2.78 -0.66
CA THR A 113 -13.15 2.56 -1.61
C THR A 113 -13.45 3.27 -2.94
N TYR A 114 -12.45 4.00 -3.45
CA TYR A 114 -12.50 4.71 -4.72
C TYR A 114 -11.29 4.34 -5.57
N PRO A 115 -11.47 4.10 -6.88
CA PRO A 115 -10.35 3.89 -7.79
C PRO A 115 -9.55 5.19 -7.97
N ILE A 116 -8.24 5.08 -8.13
CA ILE A 116 -7.40 6.19 -8.56
C ILE A 116 -7.81 6.53 -10.00
N SER A 117 -8.46 7.67 -10.19
CA SER A 117 -9.08 8.09 -11.44
C SER A 117 -8.14 8.92 -12.33
N SER A 118 -6.83 8.80 -12.11
CA SER A 118 -5.83 9.59 -12.84
C SER A 118 -4.59 8.77 -13.15
N ARG A 119 -3.75 9.31 -14.02
CA ARG A 119 -2.34 8.93 -14.03
C ARG A 119 -1.71 9.43 -12.74
N ILE A 120 -1.01 8.57 -12.01
CA ILE A 120 -0.23 8.96 -10.82
C ILE A 120 0.92 9.84 -11.33
N ALA A 121 0.97 11.08 -10.82
CA ALA A 121 2.02 12.05 -11.11
C ALA A 121 3.20 11.89 -10.13
N MET A 122 4.18 12.79 -10.21
CA MET A 122 5.34 12.77 -9.33
C MET A 122 4.94 12.86 -7.86
N ASP A 123 4.01 13.75 -7.53
CA ASP A 123 3.69 14.18 -6.17
C ASP A 123 2.19 14.21 -5.85
N GLN A 124 1.35 13.69 -6.76
CA GLN A 124 -0.10 13.70 -6.59
C GLN A 124 -0.84 12.70 -7.45
N PHE A 125 -2.06 12.35 -7.03
CA PHE A 125 -3.07 11.68 -7.85
C PHE A 125 -4.46 12.26 -7.59
N VAL A 126 -5.42 11.89 -8.44
CA VAL A 126 -6.81 12.36 -8.35
C VAL A 126 -7.74 11.16 -8.21
N VAL A 127 -8.78 11.35 -7.40
CA VAL A 127 -9.87 10.40 -7.18
C VAL A 127 -11.18 11.05 -7.61
N ASP A 128 -12.00 10.34 -8.37
CA ASP A 128 -13.37 10.72 -8.66
C ASP A 128 -14.28 10.19 -7.55
N VAL A 129 -14.79 11.08 -6.72
CA VAL A 129 -15.62 10.75 -5.55
C VAL A 129 -17.13 10.89 -5.81
N GLY A 130 -17.50 11.24 -7.05
CA GLY A 130 -18.92 11.35 -7.43
C GLY A 130 -19.62 12.51 -6.72
N ASN A 131 -20.69 12.14 -6.03
CA ASN A 131 -21.49 13.06 -5.21
C ASN A 131 -21.27 12.85 -3.70
N ASP A 132 -20.29 12.06 -3.31
CA ASP A 132 -20.00 11.83 -1.91
C ASP A 132 -19.43 13.12 -1.27
N ASP A 133 -19.74 13.32 0.00
CA ASP A 133 -19.30 14.49 0.76
C ASP A 133 -17.84 14.32 1.21
N VAL A 134 -16.94 14.61 0.27
CA VAL A 134 -15.48 14.62 0.49
C VAL A 134 -14.98 16.05 0.39
N THR A 135 -14.18 16.47 1.37
CA THR A 135 -13.68 17.83 1.51
C THR A 135 -12.14 17.86 1.67
N ALA A 136 -11.56 19.04 1.49
CA ALA A 136 -10.15 19.24 1.80
C ALA A 136 -9.91 19.00 3.31
N GLY A 137 -8.85 18.24 3.62
CA GLY A 137 -8.54 17.80 4.98
C GLY A 137 -8.96 16.36 5.30
N ASP A 138 -9.86 15.76 4.52
CA ASP A 138 -10.31 14.38 4.75
C ASP A 138 -9.18 13.38 4.60
N LEU A 139 -9.17 12.39 5.49
CA LEU A 139 -8.15 11.35 5.50
C LEU A 139 -8.36 10.35 4.36
N VAL A 140 -7.30 10.14 3.61
CA VAL A 140 -7.21 9.12 2.56
C VAL A 140 -6.29 8.01 3.05
N THR A 141 -6.78 6.77 3.11
CA THR A 141 -5.93 5.61 3.32
C THR A 141 -5.53 5.01 1.98
N ILE A 142 -4.25 5.03 1.68
CA ILE A 142 -3.68 4.51 0.43
C ILE A 142 -3.59 2.99 0.50
N PHE A 143 -3.04 2.46 1.60
CA PHE A 143 -3.11 1.05 1.98
C PHE A 143 -2.93 0.90 3.49
N GLY A 144 -3.36 -0.23 4.03
CA GLY A 144 -3.26 -0.54 5.45
C GLY A 144 -3.63 -1.99 5.77
N ASP A 145 -4.12 -2.23 6.98
CA ASP A 145 -4.66 -3.53 7.38
C ASP A 145 -6.04 -3.73 6.73
N PRO A 146 -6.22 -4.73 5.84
CA PRO A 146 -7.50 -4.99 5.19
C PRO A 146 -8.61 -5.37 6.18
N ALA A 147 -8.29 -5.78 7.41
CA ALA A 147 -9.29 -6.00 8.46
C ALA A 147 -10.02 -4.70 8.86
N ALA A 148 -9.44 -3.55 8.57
CA ALA A 148 -10.07 -2.23 8.74
C ALA A 148 -10.93 -1.79 7.54
N GLY A 149 -11.12 -2.64 6.52
CA GLY A 149 -11.91 -2.32 5.33
C GLY A 149 -11.22 -1.35 4.36
N VAL A 150 -9.89 -1.29 4.39
CA VAL A 150 -9.08 -0.44 3.50
C VAL A 150 -8.27 -1.30 2.52
N PRO A 151 -7.82 -0.76 1.38
CA PRO A 151 -6.91 -1.47 0.48
C PRO A 151 -5.64 -1.92 1.20
N SER A 152 -5.11 -3.08 0.81
CA SER A 152 -3.85 -3.62 1.34
C SER A 152 -2.64 -3.24 0.47
N ALA A 153 -1.43 -3.47 1.00
CA ALA A 153 -0.21 -3.40 0.20
C ALA A 153 -0.20 -4.47 -0.91
N ASP A 154 -0.86 -5.60 -0.69
CA ASP A 154 -1.03 -6.66 -1.70
C ASP A 154 -1.90 -6.18 -2.87
N ASP A 155 -3.03 -5.51 -2.60
CA ASP A 155 -3.90 -4.94 -3.65
C ASP A 155 -3.14 -3.92 -4.51
N LEU A 156 -2.35 -3.05 -3.86
CA LEU A 156 -1.52 -2.07 -4.56
C LEU A 156 -0.41 -2.75 -5.39
N ALA A 157 0.20 -3.81 -4.86
CA ALA A 157 1.22 -4.58 -5.57
C ALA A 157 0.65 -5.26 -6.82
N VAL A 158 -0.51 -5.89 -6.71
CA VAL A 158 -1.22 -6.50 -7.85
C VAL A 158 -1.53 -5.44 -8.91
N ALA A 159 -2.07 -4.29 -8.51
CA ALA A 159 -2.38 -3.17 -9.41
C ALA A 159 -1.12 -2.64 -10.15
N ALA A 160 0.03 -2.68 -9.49
CA ALA A 160 1.30 -2.21 -10.03
C ALA A 160 2.12 -3.30 -10.77
N GLY A 161 1.72 -4.56 -10.69
CA GLY A 161 2.46 -5.68 -11.28
C GLY A 161 3.76 -6.01 -10.54
N THR A 162 3.77 -5.88 -9.20
CA THR A 162 4.91 -6.13 -8.34
C THR A 162 4.53 -6.92 -7.08
N ILE A 163 5.38 -6.93 -6.06
CA ILE A 163 5.17 -7.62 -4.78
C ILE A 163 4.91 -6.61 -3.64
N ASN A 164 4.19 -7.06 -2.62
CA ASN A 164 3.86 -6.26 -1.43
C ASN A 164 5.09 -5.69 -0.72
N TYR A 165 6.20 -6.43 -0.70
CA TYR A 165 7.43 -5.99 -0.05
C TYR A 165 8.04 -4.77 -0.77
N GLU A 166 7.98 -4.72 -2.10
CA GLU A 166 8.40 -3.53 -2.85
C GLU A 166 7.55 -2.31 -2.47
N ILE A 167 6.25 -2.47 -2.31
CA ILE A 167 5.35 -1.39 -1.91
C ILE A 167 5.80 -0.77 -0.58
N VAL A 168 5.90 -1.58 0.47
CA VAL A 168 6.20 -1.05 1.82
C VAL A 168 7.63 -0.51 1.94
N THR A 169 8.60 -1.07 1.20
CA THR A 169 9.99 -0.61 1.25
C THR A 169 10.21 0.69 0.50
N ARG A 170 9.36 1.02 -0.47
CA ARG A 170 9.48 2.25 -1.29
C ARG A 170 8.81 3.47 -0.67
N MET A 171 7.88 3.29 0.28
CA MET A 171 7.18 4.42 0.91
C MET A 171 8.17 5.32 1.65
N GLY A 172 8.23 6.58 1.24
CA GLY A 172 9.20 7.55 1.77
C GLY A 172 8.91 8.97 1.29
N GLY A 173 9.96 9.74 0.96
CA GLY A 173 9.80 11.12 0.50
C GLY A 173 9.18 12.01 1.58
N ARG A 174 8.03 12.62 1.27
CA ARG A 174 7.29 13.52 2.18
C ARG A 174 6.47 12.80 3.27
N PHE A 175 6.43 11.47 3.28
CA PHE A 175 5.78 10.75 4.37
C PHE A 175 6.54 10.92 5.69
N HIS A 176 5.83 11.32 6.72
CA HIS A 176 6.30 11.24 8.09
C HIS A 176 5.99 9.86 8.66
N ARG A 177 6.99 9.20 9.25
CA ARG A 177 6.80 7.91 9.93
C ARG A 177 6.45 8.15 11.38
N THR A 178 5.31 7.61 11.79
CA THR A 178 4.86 7.57 13.19
C THR A 178 4.84 6.11 13.63
N TYR A 179 5.52 5.81 14.73
CA TYR A 179 5.54 4.47 15.33
C TYR A 179 4.53 4.44 16.47
N LEU A 180 3.57 3.50 16.39
CA LEU A 180 2.55 3.32 17.42
C LEU A 180 3.03 2.28 18.45
N GLY A 181 2.68 2.45 19.73
CA GLY A 181 3.09 1.54 20.81
C GLY A 181 4.52 1.77 21.33
N GLN A 182 5.13 2.90 21.03
CA GLN A 182 6.51 3.24 21.43
C GLN A 182 6.61 3.86 22.85
N SER A 183 5.50 3.99 23.58
CA SER A 183 5.44 4.65 24.88
C SER A 183 6.21 3.94 26.01
N ASP A 184 6.80 2.76 25.77
CA ASP A 184 7.44 1.95 26.80
C ASP A 184 8.93 1.64 26.49
N LEU A 185 9.56 2.36 25.55
CA LEU A 185 10.93 2.12 25.11
C LEU A 185 11.92 3.26 25.50
N ASP A 186 11.53 4.17 26.39
CA ASP A 186 12.41 5.20 26.98
C ASP A 186 12.98 4.75 28.33
#